data_900ea97c32cc1ae9aee2aa61b91c2900
#
_entry.id   900ea97c32cc1ae9aee2aa61b91c2900
#
_cell.length_a   1.000
_cell.length_b   1.000
_cell.length_c   1.000
_cell.angle_alpha   90.00
_cell.angle_beta   90.00
_cell.angle_gamma   90.00
#
_symmetry.space_group_name_H-M   'P 1'
#
loop_
_entity.id
_entity.type
_entity.pdbx_description
1 polymer ?
#
loop_
_entity_poly.entity_id
_entity_poly.type
_entity_poly.pdbx_seq_one_letter_code
_entity_poly.pdbx_strand_id
1 'polypeptide(L)'
;MNISSINKKLKKTFGGKFSVSEENGSIFVRGKSSDWGEIVAACQAAAKKFSTTHIVNDIVYTGEQPAPTRLPSLKDDFLEGRTPDVLVIGGGISGASIARELTKWKLDVLLVDKEADLALQAS
;
A
#
# COMPACT_ATOMS: atom_id res chain seq x y z
N MET A 1 8.90 -26.94 16.09
CA MET A 1 8.39 -27.51 14.83
C MET A 1 9.39 -27.25 13.72
N ASN A 2 9.61 -28.23 12.87
CA ASN A 2 10.69 -28.15 11.88
C ASN A 2 10.21 -27.39 10.62
N ILE A 3 10.99 -26.39 10.17
CA ILE A 3 10.80 -25.66 8.90
C ILE A 3 10.62 -26.63 7.72
N SER A 4 11.34 -27.73 7.72
CA SER A 4 11.21 -28.78 6.68
C SER A 4 9.78 -29.34 6.57
N SER A 5 9.07 -29.53 7.67
CA SER A 5 7.69 -30.04 7.65
C SER A 5 6.71 -29.02 7.08
N ILE A 6 6.95 -27.72 7.31
CA ILE A 6 6.13 -26.64 6.78
C ILE A 6 6.37 -26.47 5.29
N ASN A 7 7.62 -26.47 4.87
CA ASN A 7 7.97 -26.44 3.45
C ASN A 7 7.33 -27.61 2.68
N LYS A 8 7.31 -28.81 3.28
CA LYS A 8 6.64 -29.97 2.68
C LYS A 8 5.13 -29.77 2.54
N LYS A 9 4.50 -29.14 3.56
CA LYS A 9 3.07 -28.80 3.52
C LYS A 9 2.77 -27.73 2.49
N LEU A 10 3.53 -26.64 2.47
CA LEU A 10 3.38 -25.58 1.48
C LEU A 10 3.57 -26.09 0.06
N LYS A 11 4.56 -26.95 -0.15
CA LYS A 11 4.77 -27.62 -1.44
C LYS A 11 3.57 -28.45 -1.88
N LYS A 12 2.97 -29.18 -0.95
CA LYS A 12 1.77 -29.97 -1.24
C LYS A 12 0.53 -29.10 -1.55
N THR A 13 0.37 -27.98 -0.83
CA THR A 13 -0.81 -27.12 -0.96
C THR A 13 -0.70 -26.15 -2.14
N PHE A 14 0.47 -25.61 -2.40
CA PHE A 14 0.70 -24.52 -3.38
C PHE A 14 1.64 -24.91 -4.53
N GLY A 15 1.91 -26.20 -4.71
CA GLY A 15 2.70 -26.68 -5.86
C GLY A 15 4.16 -26.23 -5.89
N GLY A 16 4.75 -25.93 -4.74
CA GLY A 16 6.16 -25.55 -4.65
C GLY A 16 6.47 -24.08 -4.95
N LYS A 17 5.45 -23.23 -5.10
CA LYS A 17 5.61 -21.78 -5.33
C LYS A 17 6.23 -21.04 -4.16
N PHE A 18 6.04 -21.55 -2.93
CA PHE A 18 6.45 -20.87 -1.70
C PHE A 18 7.40 -21.71 -0.87
N SER A 19 8.31 -21.02 -0.21
CA SER A 19 9.24 -21.61 0.76
C SER A 19 9.27 -20.78 2.03
N VAL A 20 9.67 -21.41 3.13
CA VAL A 20 9.81 -20.78 4.44
C VAL A 20 11.24 -20.95 4.93
N SER A 21 11.81 -19.87 5.42
CA SER A 21 13.10 -19.85 6.12
C SER A 21 13.01 -19.11 7.44
N GLU A 22 13.91 -19.37 8.35
CA GLU A 22 14.05 -18.62 9.59
C GLU A 22 15.34 -17.82 9.57
N GLU A 23 15.23 -16.53 9.82
CA GLU A 23 16.36 -15.62 9.84
C GLU A 23 16.16 -14.62 11.01
N ASN A 24 17.13 -14.55 11.90
CA ASN A 24 17.12 -13.62 13.04
C ASN A 24 15.83 -13.68 13.89
N GLY A 25 15.28 -14.86 14.12
CA GLY A 25 14.06 -15.05 14.90
C GLY A 25 12.77 -14.69 14.18
N SER A 26 12.83 -14.33 12.90
CA SER A 26 11.68 -14.08 12.04
C SER A 26 11.53 -15.17 10.99
N ILE A 27 10.30 -15.46 10.62
CA ILE A 27 9.95 -16.44 9.61
C ILE A 27 9.65 -15.73 8.30
N PHE A 28 10.45 -15.97 7.29
CA PHE A 28 10.27 -15.43 5.96
C PHE A 28 9.50 -16.40 5.08
N VAL A 29 8.45 -15.91 4.44
CA VAL A 29 7.72 -16.65 3.39
C VAL A 29 8.09 -16.06 2.05
N ARG A 30 8.76 -16.83 1.21
CA ARG A 30 9.29 -16.40 -0.09
C ARG A 30 8.68 -17.17 -1.24
N GLY A 31 8.59 -16.53 -2.37
CA GLY A 31 8.08 -17.12 -3.61
C GLY A 31 7.55 -16.09 -4.56
N LYS A 32 6.72 -16.52 -5.51
CA LYS A 32 6.05 -15.65 -6.49
C LYS A 32 4.63 -16.13 -6.71
N SER A 33 3.69 -15.20 -6.82
CA SER A 33 2.32 -15.48 -7.23
C SER A 33 1.68 -14.27 -7.88
N SER A 34 0.79 -14.50 -8.83
CA SER A 34 -0.10 -13.48 -9.41
C SER A 34 -1.43 -13.39 -8.69
N ASP A 35 -1.68 -14.26 -7.72
CA ASP A 35 -2.90 -14.29 -6.92
C ASP A 35 -2.59 -13.83 -5.49
N TRP A 36 -3.15 -12.68 -5.12
CA TRP A 36 -2.98 -12.11 -3.79
C TRP A 36 -3.59 -13.00 -2.70
N GLY A 37 -4.71 -13.66 -2.99
CA GLY A 37 -5.34 -14.60 -2.05
C GLY A 37 -4.42 -15.78 -1.71
N GLU A 38 -3.69 -16.28 -2.69
CA GLU A 38 -2.69 -17.33 -2.53
C GLU A 38 -1.51 -16.89 -1.64
N ILE A 39 -1.06 -15.65 -1.82
CA ILE A 39 0.00 -15.03 -0.99
C ILE A 39 -0.45 -14.96 0.47
N VAL A 40 -1.64 -14.43 0.71
CA VAL A 40 -2.21 -14.32 2.06
C VAL A 40 -2.38 -15.70 2.69
N ALA A 41 -2.90 -16.67 1.96
CA ALA A 41 -3.09 -18.04 2.43
C ALA A 41 -1.76 -18.73 2.81
N ALA A 42 -0.70 -18.51 2.03
CA ALA A 42 0.63 -19.04 2.34
C ALA A 42 1.20 -18.45 3.63
N CYS A 43 1.10 -17.13 3.82
CA CYS A 43 1.54 -16.45 5.04
C CYS A 43 0.72 -16.90 6.26
N GLN A 44 -0.58 -17.05 6.14
CA GLN A 44 -1.45 -17.56 7.20
C GLN A 44 -1.13 -19.03 7.56
N ALA A 45 -0.84 -19.86 6.57
CA ALA A 45 -0.44 -21.24 6.81
C ALA A 45 0.89 -21.34 7.57
N ALA A 46 1.83 -20.45 7.27
CA ALA A 46 3.08 -20.32 8.03
C ALA A 46 2.80 -19.84 9.46
N ALA A 47 2.00 -18.79 9.64
CA ALA A 47 1.68 -18.20 10.94
C ALA A 47 1.00 -19.20 11.90
N LYS A 48 0.09 -20.01 11.40
CA LYS A 48 -0.60 -21.04 12.21
C LYS A 48 0.34 -22.12 12.77
N LYS A 49 1.49 -22.28 12.18
CA LYS A 49 2.46 -23.34 12.55
C LYS A 49 3.56 -22.82 13.47
N PHE A 50 3.89 -21.56 13.37
CA PHE A 50 4.80 -20.90 14.27
C PHE A 50 3.97 -20.10 15.28
N SER A 51 3.98 -20.50 16.53
CA SER A 51 3.34 -19.74 17.61
C SER A 51 4.05 -18.40 17.88
N THR A 52 5.01 -18.07 17.08
CA THR A 52 5.76 -16.81 17.11
C THR A 52 5.27 -15.85 16.07
N THR A 53 5.38 -14.62 16.37
CA THR A 53 4.63 -13.49 15.88
C THR A 53 5.26 -12.74 14.71
N HIS A 54 6.42 -13.15 14.25
CA HIS A 54 7.16 -12.41 13.23
C HIS A 54 7.19 -13.20 11.91
N ILE A 55 6.08 -13.12 11.19
CA ILE A 55 6.00 -13.63 9.81
C ILE A 55 6.26 -12.47 8.86
N VAL A 56 7.28 -12.60 8.04
CA VAL A 56 7.62 -11.64 7.00
C VAL A 56 7.15 -12.17 5.65
N ASN A 57 6.28 -11.43 5.01
CA ASN A 57 5.86 -11.71 3.64
C ASN A 57 6.90 -11.15 2.67
N ASP A 58 7.74 -12.02 2.14
CA ASP A 58 8.76 -11.71 1.13
C ASP A 58 8.41 -12.41 -0.21
N ILE A 59 7.13 -12.42 -0.53
CA ILE A 59 6.59 -13.01 -1.76
C ILE A 59 6.45 -11.91 -2.81
N VAL A 60 6.97 -12.18 -4.01
CA VAL A 60 6.84 -11.27 -5.14
C VAL A 60 5.46 -11.44 -5.79
N TYR A 61 4.68 -10.38 -5.77
CA TYR A 61 3.43 -10.32 -6.51
C TYR A 61 3.71 -10.05 -8.00
N THR A 62 3.24 -10.94 -8.86
CA THR A 62 3.45 -10.87 -10.32
C THR A 62 2.16 -10.58 -11.09
N GLY A 63 1.08 -10.25 -10.39
CA GLY A 63 -0.20 -9.89 -10.99
C GLY A 63 -0.22 -8.47 -11.57
N GLU A 64 -1.40 -7.99 -11.85
CA GLU A 64 -1.61 -6.64 -12.37
C GLU A 64 -1.00 -5.59 -11.43
N GLN A 65 -0.09 -4.80 -11.96
CA GLN A 65 0.51 -3.71 -11.21
C GLN A 65 -0.43 -2.49 -11.26
N PRO A 66 -0.53 -1.73 -10.18
CA PRO A 66 -1.27 -0.47 -10.21
C PRO A 66 -0.68 0.44 -11.28
N ALA A 67 -1.54 1.21 -11.93
CA ALA A 67 -1.09 2.21 -12.90
C ALA A 67 -0.06 3.14 -12.23
N PRO A 68 0.99 3.53 -12.93
CA PRO A 68 1.99 4.43 -12.38
C PRO A 68 1.33 5.74 -11.95
N THR A 69 1.74 6.24 -10.80
CA THR A 69 1.27 7.54 -10.30
C THR A 69 1.56 8.60 -11.36
N ARG A 70 0.54 9.35 -11.75
CA ARG A 70 0.71 10.46 -12.69
C ARG A 70 1.56 11.53 -12.02
N LEU A 71 2.66 11.87 -12.68
CA LEU A 71 3.46 13.01 -12.24
C LEU A 71 2.74 14.29 -12.68
N PRO A 72 2.61 15.29 -11.80
CA PRO A 72 2.04 16.58 -12.16
C PRO A 72 2.91 17.25 -13.22
N SER A 73 2.30 18.10 -14.04
CA SER A 73 3.04 18.96 -14.95
C SER A 73 3.87 19.97 -14.14
N LEU A 74 5.17 20.03 -14.41
CA LEU A 74 6.06 20.98 -13.76
C LEU A 74 6.00 22.39 -14.39
N LYS A 75 5.17 22.60 -15.42
CA LYS A 75 5.00 23.87 -16.14
C LYS A 75 3.56 24.36 -16.03
N ASP A 76 3.04 24.36 -14.84
CA ASP A 76 1.71 24.89 -14.57
C ASP A 76 1.84 26.20 -13.81
N ASP A 77 1.64 27.29 -14.52
CA ASP A 77 1.65 28.67 -14.03
C ASP A 77 0.26 29.23 -13.73
N PHE A 78 -0.77 28.38 -13.82
CA PHE A 78 -2.17 28.76 -13.64
C PHE A 78 -2.44 29.49 -12.32
N LEU A 79 -1.68 29.18 -11.27
CA LEU A 79 -1.82 29.76 -9.94
C LEU A 79 -0.76 30.84 -9.65
N GLU A 80 0.07 31.18 -10.63
CA GLU A 80 1.09 32.20 -10.44
C GLU A 80 0.47 33.55 -10.09
N GLY A 81 1.02 34.21 -9.07
CA GLY A 81 0.52 35.49 -8.58
C GLY A 81 -0.70 35.42 -7.67
N ARG A 82 -1.29 34.24 -7.47
CA ARG A 82 -2.40 34.05 -6.55
C ARG A 82 -1.92 34.00 -5.10
N THR A 83 -2.54 34.79 -4.23
CA THR A 83 -2.22 34.83 -2.80
C THR A 83 -3.47 34.51 -1.99
N PRO A 84 -3.75 33.24 -1.69
CA PRO A 84 -4.88 32.85 -0.85
C PRO A 84 -4.62 33.18 0.62
N ASP A 85 -5.69 33.28 1.41
CA ASP A 85 -5.61 33.36 2.87
C ASP A 85 -5.11 32.02 3.46
N VAL A 86 -5.57 30.90 2.90
CA VAL A 86 -5.18 29.56 3.33
C VAL A 86 -4.89 28.70 2.11
N LEU A 87 -3.75 28.05 2.12
CA LEU A 87 -3.36 27.05 1.13
C LEU A 87 -3.42 25.65 1.77
N VAL A 88 -4.26 24.78 1.23
CA VAL A 88 -4.34 23.37 1.63
C VAL A 88 -3.65 22.53 0.55
N ILE A 89 -2.60 21.83 0.93
CA ILE A 89 -1.85 20.96 0.02
C ILE A 89 -2.26 19.51 0.27
N GLY A 90 -2.82 18.90 -0.73
CA GLY A 90 -3.35 17.54 -0.69
C GLY A 90 -4.86 17.49 -0.55
N GLY A 91 -5.52 16.98 -1.59
CA GLY A 91 -6.98 16.86 -1.69
C GLY A 91 -7.53 15.50 -1.28
N GLY A 92 -6.81 14.76 -0.43
CA GLY A 92 -7.33 13.56 0.21
C GLY A 92 -8.46 13.88 1.20
N ILE A 93 -8.98 12.88 1.90
CA ILE A 93 -10.11 13.06 2.81
C ILE A 93 -9.87 14.14 3.87
N SER A 94 -8.67 14.20 4.43
CA SER A 94 -8.30 15.18 5.45
C SER A 94 -8.25 16.60 4.88
N GLY A 95 -7.53 16.80 3.77
CA GLY A 95 -7.40 18.11 3.13
C GLY A 95 -8.73 18.64 2.60
N ALA A 96 -9.51 17.79 1.95
CA ALA A 96 -10.85 18.15 1.47
C ALA A 96 -11.80 18.52 2.63
N SER A 97 -11.76 17.80 3.74
CA SER A 97 -12.57 18.08 4.93
C SER A 97 -12.17 19.40 5.58
N ILE A 98 -10.89 19.68 5.69
CA ILE A 98 -10.36 20.94 6.23
C ILE A 98 -10.76 22.12 5.32
N ALA A 99 -10.56 21.99 4.02
CA ALA A 99 -10.93 23.02 3.06
C ALA A 99 -12.43 23.31 3.12
N ARG A 100 -13.27 22.28 3.18
CA ARG A 100 -14.72 22.43 3.34
C ARG A 100 -15.08 23.16 4.63
N GLU A 101 -14.46 22.83 5.75
CA GLU A 101 -14.72 23.50 7.03
C GLU A 101 -14.33 24.98 6.96
N LEU A 102 -13.19 25.30 6.35
CA LEU A 102 -12.73 26.67 6.20
C LEU A 102 -13.63 27.53 5.31
N THR A 103 -14.42 26.95 4.41
CA THR A 103 -15.38 27.71 3.58
C THR A 103 -16.54 28.32 4.39
N LYS A 104 -16.73 27.92 5.62
CA LYS A 104 -17.70 28.55 6.54
C LYS A 104 -17.29 29.95 7.01
N TRP A 105 -16.05 30.31 6.76
CA TRP A 105 -15.45 31.59 7.15
C TRP A 105 -15.22 32.45 5.90
N LYS A 106 -15.09 33.75 6.07
CA LYS A 106 -14.74 34.67 4.97
C LYS A 106 -13.23 34.59 4.66
N LEU A 107 -12.80 33.47 4.14
CA LEU A 107 -11.42 33.18 3.78
C LEU A 107 -11.34 32.78 2.31
N ASP A 108 -10.29 33.24 1.64
CA ASP A 108 -9.92 32.70 0.32
C ASP A 108 -9.09 31.43 0.54
N VAL A 109 -9.73 30.28 0.30
CA VAL A 109 -9.12 28.95 0.52
C VAL A 109 -8.77 28.34 -0.82
N LEU A 110 -7.51 28.01 -1.01
CA LEU A 110 -7.03 27.28 -2.17
C LEU A 110 -6.62 25.86 -1.79
N LEU A 111 -7.24 24.88 -2.40
CA LEU A 111 -6.87 23.47 -2.28
C LEU A 111 -6.15 23.02 -3.54
N VAL A 112 -4.95 22.47 -3.38
CA VAL A 112 -4.14 21.93 -4.49
C VAL A 112 -3.86 20.46 -4.28
N ASP A 113 -3.90 19.69 -5.36
CA ASP A 113 -3.57 18.27 -5.37
C ASP A 113 -2.76 17.92 -6.62
N LYS A 114 -1.93 16.89 -6.52
CA LYS A 114 -1.18 16.37 -7.65
C LYS A 114 -2.05 15.59 -8.65
N GLU A 115 -3.24 15.18 -8.25
CA GLU A 115 -4.18 14.45 -9.08
C GLU A 115 -5.18 15.38 -9.76
N ALA A 116 -5.85 14.86 -10.78
CA ALA A 116 -6.83 15.62 -11.56
C ALA A 116 -8.12 15.93 -10.79
N ASP A 117 -8.39 15.21 -9.70
CA ASP A 117 -9.58 15.40 -8.87
C ASP A 117 -9.28 15.04 -7.41
N LEU A 118 -10.18 15.43 -6.52
CA LEU A 118 -10.05 15.19 -5.09
C LEU A 118 -10.25 13.72 -4.73
N ALA A 119 -9.57 13.27 -3.68
CA ALA A 119 -9.71 11.93 -3.10
C ALA A 119 -9.50 10.76 -4.08
N LEU A 120 -8.75 10.96 -5.15
CA LEU A 120 -8.45 9.90 -6.12
C LEU A 120 -7.46 8.86 -5.58
N GLN A 121 -6.67 9.22 -4.58
CA GLN A 121 -5.84 8.25 -3.87
C GLN A 121 -6.59 7.80 -2.63
N ALA A 122 -7.02 6.56 -2.62
CA ALA A 122 -7.58 5.95 -1.44
C ALA A 122 -6.53 5.96 -0.32
N SER A 123 -6.89 6.57 0.74
CA SER A 123 -6.17 6.46 2.00
C SER A 123 -6.39 5.09 2.60
#